data_58d4895f20d91f1091d1d29d985657f5
#
_entry.id   58d4895f20d91f1091d1d29d985657f5
#
_cell.length_a   1.000
_cell.length_b   1.000
_cell.length_c   1.000
_cell.angle_alpha   90.00
_cell.angle_beta   90.00
_cell.angle_gamma   90.00
#
_symmetry.space_group_name_H-M   'P 1'
#
loop_
_entity.id
_entity.type
_entity.pdbx_description
1 polymer ?
#
loop_
_entity_poly.entity_id
_entity_poly.type
_entity_poly.pdbx_seq_one_letter_code
_entity_poly.pdbx_strand_id
1 'polypeptide(L)'
;MSNDNNNKDEKEYSFIQEQIASKKKFKFRRMFYSVTWTIVLACIFGIVAGVSFCISQPAINKILGKYQDKKTVEFPTTTPESSSTDPDQNKTHAGGAENTNTPETDKPISSEGEKETKKDTKPDTVVIEKYIQADIQDLNNIYMELRNVASEVDKSILNVTSIKNGVDVLFNNEFEASEVSSGLVVANNGADLLILVSYDRIQDAKNIRVTLTDSLDVKAKLQDYDSDLNLAVIAVGLDDIPDTVLSNIKVINLGESYPLIIGTPIIAMGSPNGYVDSMEYGIITSKDTSTYITDNKIDLFTTDIHDNENSDGIIVNLRGEVIGIITQKLKDEYNQNVNTVIGITKIKEVIESLVNNRERSYFGIKGADMTDAALKQAGITNGIYITEVEANSPALEAGLQSGDIILSVNGAEILSVNNFNSLITASEPKSTLNVTIRRNTKNSSKEMDLEVVLGKKQ
;
A
#
# COMPACT_ATOMS: atom_id res chain seq x y z
N MET A 1 -89.83 69.85 -6.60
CA MET A 1 -89.96 71.22 -6.12
C MET A 1 -88.54 71.64 -5.77
N SER A 2 -87.93 72.29 -6.69
CA SER A 2 -87.68 73.72 -6.73
C SER A 2 -86.69 74.14 -5.63
N ASN A 3 -85.64 74.80 -5.85
CA ASN A 3 -85.07 75.62 -6.90
C ASN A 3 -83.63 75.91 -6.47
N ASP A 4 -82.70 75.90 -7.38
CA ASP A 4 -82.09 77.10 -7.97
C ASP A 4 -81.44 78.05 -6.94
N ASN A 5 -80.29 78.48 -7.01
CA ASN A 5 -79.55 79.22 -8.00
C ASN A 5 -78.16 79.68 -7.49
N ASN A 6 -77.16 79.58 -8.28
CA ASN A 6 -76.35 80.65 -8.83
C ASN A 6 -75.59 81.64 -7.86
N ASN A 7 -74.38 81.81 -7.87
CA ASN A 7 -73.63 82.67 -8.76
C ASN A 7 -72.29 83.22 -8.14
N LYS A 8 -71.29 83.25 -8.97
CA LYS A 8 -70.24 84.27 -9.13
C LYS A 8 -69.10 84.41 -8.14
N ASP A 9 -67.98 84.10 -8.76
CA ASP A 9 -66.71 84.82 -8.80
C ASP A 9 -66.51 85.98 -7.83
N GLU A 10 -65.38 85.90 -7.11
CA GLU A 10 -64.49 87.03 -6.99
C GLU A 10 -63.08 86.55 -6.48
N LYS A 11 -62.06 86.95 -7.22
CA LYS A 11 -60.64 86.79 -6.85
C LYS A 11 -60.38 87.81 -5.74
N GLU A 12 -59.81 87.34 -4.63
CA GLU A 12 -59.04 88.26 -3.75
C GLU A 12 -57.70 87.64 -3.41
N TYR A 13 -56.63 88.36 -3.77
CA TYR A 13 -55.29 88.18 -3.38
C TYR A 13 -55.11 88.49 -1.92
N SER A 14 -54.67 87.61 -1.07
CA SER A 14 -54.18 87.89 0.25
C SER A 14 -52.84 87.33 0.57
N PHE A 15 -52.07 88.20 1.02
CA PHE A 15 -50.70 88.21 1.40
C PHE A 15 -50.20 87.06 2.24
N ILE A 16 -48.94 86.67 1.94
CA ILE A 16 -48.09 85.72 2.69
C ILE A 16 -47.96 86.24 4.14
N GLN A 17 -48.49 85.47 5.10
CA GLN A 17 -48.11 85.59 6.53
C GLN A 17 -47.07 84.53 6.84
N GLU A 18 -45.85 84.99 7.04
CA GLU A 18 -44.77 84.19 7.65
C GLU A 18 -45.19 83.83 9.08
N GLN A 19 -45.52 82.55 9.33
CA GLN A 19 -45.60 82.02 10.71
C GLN A 19 -44.21 81.58 11.12
N ILE A 20 -43.61 82.28 12.05
CA ILE A 20 -42.39 81.88 12.76
C ILE A 20 -42.74 80.63 13.59
N ALA A 21 -42.33 79.47 13.11
CA ALA A 21 -42.39 78.22 13.83
C ALA A 21 -41.40 78.22 15.01
N SER A 22 -41.86 78.17 16.22
CA SER A 22 -41.07 78.06 17.43
C SER A 22 -40.22 76.78 17.39
N LYS A 23 -38.86 76.90 17.54
CA LYS A 23 -37.92 75.79 17.68
C LYS A 23 -38.37 74.89 18.83
N LYS A 24 -38.87 73.68 18.50
CA LYS A 24 -39.06 72.60 19.48
C LYS A 24 -37.70 72.23 20.04
N LYS A 25 -37.45 72.48 21.31
CA LYS A 25 -36.29 71.97 22.04
C LYS A 25 -36.36 70.46 21.99
N PHE A 26 -35.48 69.83 21.16
CA PHE A 26 -35.28 68.39 21.08
C PHE A 26 -34.88 67.88 22.46
N LYS A 27 -35.66 66.99 23.05
CA LYS A 27 -35.32 66.33 24.34
C LYS A 27 -34.21 65.31 24.10
N PHE A 28 -32.98 65.80 24.00
CA PHE A 28 -31.75 64.99 23.83
C PHE A 28 -31.61 63.88 24.87
N ARG A 29 -32.19 64.03 26.06
CA ARG A 29 -32.13 63.05 27.13
C ARG A 29 -32.87 61.74 26.83
N ARG A 30 -33.98 61.75 26.11
CA ARG A 30 -34.75 60.52 25.80
C ARG A 30 -34.07 59.75 24.66
N MET A 31 -33.43 60.41 23.74
CA MET A 31 -32.71 59.78 22.65
C MET A 31 -31.41 59.13 23.13
N PHE A 32 -30.71 59.75 24.09
CA PHE A 32 -29.52 59.16 24.72
C PHE A 32 -29.87 57.88 25.50
N TYR A 33 -30.95 57.81 26.24
CA TYR A 33 -31.40 56.59 26.95
C TYR A 33 -31.77 55.45 25.95
N SER A 34 -32.39 55.77 24.84
CA SER A 34 -32.72 54.78 23.80
C SER A 34 -31.46 54.20 23.16
N VAL A 35 -30.48 55.05 22.79
CA VAL A 35 -29.20 54.59 22.17
C VAL A 35 -28.33 53.84 23.18
N THR A 36 -28.27 54.25 24.44
CA THR A 36 -27.53 53.51 25.47
C THR A 36 -28.16 52.16 25.76
N TRP A 37 -29.53 52.06 25.78
CA TRP A 37 -30.23 50.77 25.94
C TRP A 37 -29.97 49.83 24.77
N THR A 38 -29.95 50.31 23.52
CA THR A 38 -29.65 49.46 22.35
C THR A 38 -28.22 48.93 22.37
N ILE A 39 -27.26 49.77 22.82
CA ILE A 39 -25.84 49.35 22.95
C ILE A 39 -25.72 48.28 24.06
N VAL A 40 -26.37 48.49 25.22
CA VAL A 40 -26.34 47.50 26.32
C VAL A 40 -26.99 46.18 25.87
N LEU A 41 -28.12 46.26 25.15
CA LEU A 41 -28.79 45.04 24.63
C LEU A 41 -27.90 44.32 23.59
N ALA A 42 -27.22 45.04 22.72
CA ALA A 42 -26.29 44.48 21.74
C ALA A 42 -25.09 43.82 22.42
N CYS A 43 -24.54 44.41 23.48
CA CYS A 43 -23.48 43.80 24.28
C CYS A 43 -23.94 42.51 24.99
N ILE A 44 -25.12 42.52 25.59
CA ILE A 44 -25.69 41.32 26.22
C ILE A 44 -25.92 40.22 25.19
N PHE A 45 -26.44 40.57 24.00
CA PHE A 45 -26.63 39.59 22.91
C PHE A 45 -25.32 39.04 22.40
N GLY A 46 -24.26 39.87 22.27
CA GLY A 46 -22.94 39.46 21.90
C GLY A 46 -22.31 38.51 22.92
N ILE A 47 -22.45 38.79 24.22
CA ILE A 47 -21.95 37.92 25.29
C ILE A 47 -22.72 36.58 25.31
N VAL A 48 -24.05 36.60 25.20
CA VAL A 48 -24.87 35.38 25.17
C VAL A 48 -24.54 34.54 23.92
N ALA A 49 -24.41 35.18 22.76
CA ALA A 49 -24.02 34.48 21.54
C ALA A 49 -22.57 33.90 21.62
N GLY A 50 -21.63 34.64 22.20
CA GLY A 50 -20.26 34.18 22.41
C GLY A 50 -20.18 32.99 23.37
N VAL A 51 -20.90 33.06 24.49
CA VAL A 51 -20.98 31.95 25.47
C VAL A 51 -21.67 30.73 24.87
N SER A 52 -22.79 30.93 24.16
CA SER A 52 -23.47 29.83 23.45
C SER A 52 -22.58 29.18 22.39
N PHE A 53 -21.81 29.97 21.68
CA PHE A 53 -20.83 29.47 20.69
C PHE A 53 -19.70 28.67 21.38
N CYS A 54 -19.13 29.21 22.48
CA CYS A 54 -18.10 28.49 23.24
C CYS A 54 -18.59 27.18 23.86
N ILE A 55 -19.87 27.11 24.30
CA ILE A 55 -20.44 25.88 24.86
C ILE A 55 -20.79 24.87 23.74
N SER A 56 -21.24 25.34 22.58
CA SER A 56 -21.61 24.49 21.46
C SER A 56 -20.40 24.03 20.63
N GLN A 57 -19.26 24.75 20.67
CA GLN A 57 -18.05 24.42 19.93
C GLN A 57 -17.49 23.02 20.23
N PRO A 58 -17.42 22.53 21.49
CA PRO A 58 -16.98 21.15 21.75
C PRO A 58 -17.91 20.10 21.17
N ALA A 59 -19.23 20.36 21.18
CA ALA A 59 -20.22 19.45 20.60
C ALA A 59 -20.20 19.49 19.07
N ILE A 60 -19.98 20.65 18.47
CA ILE A 60 -19.82 20.83 17.02
C ILE A 60 -18.49 20.23 16.57
N ASN A 61 -17.39 20.42 17.29
CA ASN A 61 -16.10 19.79 17.00
C ASN A 61 -16.17 18.27 17.16
N LYS A 62 -16.96 17.75 18.09
CA LYS A 62 -17.18 16.31 18.22
C LYS A 62 -18.04 15.73 17.09
N ILE A 63 -18.90 16.52 16.45
CA ILE A 63 -19.70 16.17 15.28
C ILE A 63 -18.92 16.40 13.98
N LEU A 64 -18.16 17.50 13.87
CA LEU A 64 -17.29 17.85 12.73
C LEU A 64 -15.94 17.15 12.81
N GLY A 65 -15.42 16.81 13.98
CA GLY A 65 -14.21 16.02 14.18
C GLY A 65 -14.32 14.57 13.69
N LYS A 66 -15.56 14.12 13.33
CA LYS A 66 -15.74 12.91 12.51
C LYS A 66 -15.25 13.06 11.06
N TYR A 67 -14.87 14.25 10.64
CA TYR A 67 -14.17 14.54 9.39
C TYR A 67 -12.76 15.04 9.70
N GLN A 68 -11.95 14.21 10.38
CA GLN A 68 -10.51 14.41 10.30
C GLN A 68 -10.13 14.13 8.85
N ASP A 69 -9.50 15.10 8.21
CA ASP A 69 -8.93 14.91 6.87
C ASP A 69 -7.97 13.72 6.94
N LYS A 70 -8.33 12.63 6.28
CA LYS A 70 -7.50 11.44 6.21
C LYS A 70 -6.19 11.83 5.52
N LYS A 71 -5.06 11.58 6.20
CA LYS A 71 -3.75 11.82 5.63
C LYS A 71 -3.51 10.79 4.53
N THR A 72 -3.03 11.25 3.38
CA THR A 72 -2.53 10.35 2.33
C THR A 72 -1.30 9.62 2.85
N VAL A 73 -1.26 8.33 2.65
CA VAL A 73 -0.15 7.46 3.01
C VAL A 73 0.73 7.26 1.77
N GLU A 74 2.03 7.44 1.91
CA GLU A 74 3.02 7.20 0.86
C GLU A 74 4.05 6.20 1.39
N PHE A 75 4.38 5.19 0.57
CA PHE A 75 5.44 4.25 0.87
C PHE A 75 6.71 4.64 0.10
N PRO A 76 7.89 4.68 0.74
CA PRO A 76 9.12 4.97 0.04
C PRO A 76 9.40 3.90 -1.03
N THR A 77 9.51 4.34 -2.28
CA THR A 77 9.94 3.51 -3.42
C THR A 77 11.40 3.83 -3.72
N THR A 78 12.27 2.84 -3.59
CA THR A 78 13.62 2.93 -4.14
C THR A 78 13.56 2.52 -5.60
N THR A 79 13.62 3.49 -6.50
CA THR A 79 13.86 3.21 -7.92
C THR A 79 15.25 2.59 -8.04
N PRO A 80 15.45 1.42 -8.66
CA PRO A 80 16.78 0.93 -8.91
C PRO A 80 17.48 1.94 -9.83
N GLU A 81 18.50 2.62 -9.31
CA GLU A 81 19.40 3.40 -10.13
C GLU A 81 19.97 2.47 -11.19
N SER A 82 19.68 2.75 -12.46
CA SER A 82 20.31 2.11 -13.59
C SER A 82 21.80 2.44 -13.51
N SER A 83 22.60 1.53 -12.97
CA SER A 83 24.04 1.60 -13.08
C SER A 83 24.40 1.41 -14.54
N SER A 84 24.55 2.51 -15.26
CA SER A 84 25.29 2.57 -16.51
C SER A 84 26.76 2.32 -16.18
N THR A 85 27.16 1.06 -16.16
CA THR A 85 28.57 0.68 -16.25
C THR A 85 28.98 0.82 -17.68
N ASP A 86 29.75 1.87 -17.94
CA ASP A 86 30.56 2.04 -19.14
C ASP A 86 31.50 0.85 -19.31
N PRO A 87 31.56 0.16 -20.46
CA PRO A 87 32.49 -0.90 -20.72
C PRO A 87 33.71 -0.35 -21.46
N ASP A 88 34.72 0.10 -20.72
CA ASP A 88 36.08 0.14 -21.29
C ASP A 88 37.13 0.27 -20.20
N GLN A 89 37.78 -0.83 -19.87
CA GLN A 89 39.24 -0.90 -19.70
C GLN A 89 39.70 -2.36 -19.57
N ASN A 90 39.97 -2.89 -20.74
CA ASN A 90 40.77 -4.07 -20.97
C ASN A 90 42.21 -3.85 -20.50
N LYS A 91 42.73 -4.63 -19.52
CA LYS A 91 44.14 -4.94 -19.38
C LYS A 91 44.34 -6.39 -18.94
N THR A 92 44.65 -7.18 -19.92
CA THR A 92 45.38 -8.46 -19.92
C THR A 92 46.49 -8.49 -18.89
N HIS A 93 46.54 -9.56 -18.08
CA HIS A 93 47.78 -10.28 -17.78
C HIS A 93 47.52 -11.78 -17.66
N ALA A 94 48.14 -12.48 -18.58
CA ALA A 94 48.22 -13.93 -18.67
C ALA A 94 49.41 -14.46 -17.84
N GLY A 95 49.31 -15.73 -17.50
CA GLY A 95 50.41 -16.56 -17.02
C GLY A 95 50.18 -17.04 -15.60
N GLY A 96 50.03 -18.28 -15.26
CA GLY A 96 50.48 -19.52 -15.83
C GLY A 96 50.88 -20.46 -14.71
N ALA A 97 50.29 -21.64 -14.72
CA ALA A 97 50.84 -22.95 -14.32
C ALA A 97 51.20 -23.25 -12.86
N GLU A 98 50.44 -24.21 -12.32
CA GLU A 98 50.87 -25.52 -11.76
C GLU A 98 52.07 -25.55 -10.77
N ASN A 99 51.86 -26.07 -9.56
CA ASN A 99 52.25 -27.47 -9.26
C ASN A 99 51.91 -27.88 -7.80
N THR A 100 51.37 -29.05 -7.72
CA THR A 100 51.34 -30.04 -6.66
C THR A 100 52.60 -30.15 -5.79
N ASN A 101 52.47 -30.37 -4.46
CA ASN A 101 52.86 -31.60 -3.76
C ASN A 101 52.86 -31.44 -2.22
N THR A 102 52.22 -32.37 -1.58
CA THR A 102 52.31 -32.80 -0.18
C THR A 102 53.40 -33.87 -0.06
N PRO A 103 53.75 -34.42 1.13
CA PRO A 103 54.24 -33.88 2.42
C PRO A 103 55.60 -34.50 2.80
N GLU A 104 56.23 -34.09 3.87
CA GLU A 104 56.88 -35.04 4.79
C GLU A 104 57.49 -34.38 6.04
N THR A 105 57.32 -35.08 7.11
CA THR A 105 57.91 -35.09 8.45
C THR A 105 59.40 -34.85 8.55
N ASP A 106 59.93 -34.17 9.59
CA ASP A 106 60.61 -34.67 10.75
C ASP A 106 61.39 -33.62 11.53
N LYS A 107 61.46 -33.83 12.81
CA LYS A 107 62.18 -33.13 13.90
C LYS A 107 63.70 -33.47 13.86
N PRO A 108 64.46 -33.03 14.89
CA PRO A 108 64.92 -31.72 15.41
C PRO A 108 66.48 -31.61 15.33
N ILE A 109 67.09 -30.55 15.85
CA ILE A 109 68.33 -30.56 16.71
C ILE A 109 68.91 -29.14 16.81
N SER A 110 69.18 -28.84 18.03
CA SER A 110 69.93 -27.85 18.79
C SER A 110 71.13 -27.11 18.17
N SER A 111 71.33 -25.95 18.69
CA SER A 111 72.47 -25.36 19.36
C SER A 111 73.09 -24.09 18.79
N GLU A 112 73.07 -23.09 19.66
CA GLU A 112 74.11 -22.11 19.98
C GLU A 112 74.79 -21.24 18.89
N GLY A 113 74.79 -19.94 19.18
CA GLY A 113 75.77 -19.00 18.66
C GLY A 113 75.33 -17.54 18.67
N GLU A 114 75.65 -16.84 19.73
CA GLU A 114 75.58 -15.39 19.88
C GLU A 114 76.19 -14.60 18.73
N LYS A 115 75.51 -13.53 18.31
CA LYS A 115 76.16 -12.21 18.10
C LYS A 115 75.12 -11.12 17.94
N GLU A 116 75.18 -10.15 18.83
CA GLU A 116 74.47 -8.87 18.78
C GLU A 116 74.75 -8.08 17.49
N THR A 117 73.67 -7.60 16.90
CA THR A 117 73.71 -6.33 16.14
C THR A 117 72.34 -5.66 16.31
N LYS A 118 72.35 -4.49 16.90
CA LYS A 118 71.18 -3.57 17.05
C LYS A 118 70.65 -3.23 15.66
N LYS A 119 69.37 -3.51 15.46
CA LYS A 119 68.61 -2.94 14.37
C LYS A 119 67.22 -2.56 14.90
N ASP A 120 66.83 -1.33 14.56
CA ASP A 120 65.57 -0.68 14.91
C ASP A 120 64.36 -1.63 14.84
N THR A 121 63.76 -1.91 15.95
CA THR A 121 62.48 -2.67 16.06
C THR A 121 61.33 -1.72 15.90
N LYS A 122 60.65 -1.81 14.77
CA LYS A 122 59.23 -1.50 14.70
C LYS A 122 58.51 -2.42 15.67
N PRO A 123 57.48 -1.95 16.40
CA PRO A 123 56.72 -2.84 17.25
C PRO A 123 56.02 -3.91 16.42
N ASP A 124 56.41 -5.16 16.66
CA ASP A 124 55.68 -6.30 16.13
C ASP A 124 54.25 -6.25 16.67
N THR A 125 53.30 -6.02 15.82
CA THR A 125 51.88 -6.18 16.13
C THR A 125 51.64 -7.68 16.29
N VAL A 126 51.62 -8.14 17.54
CA VAL A 126 51.22 -9.52 17.85
C VAL A 126 49.72 -9.61 17.53
N VAL A 127 49.36 -10.13 16.34
CA VAL A 127 48.03 -10.55 16.01
C VAL A 127 47.71 -11.77 16.87
N ILE A 128 47.02 -11.58 17.96
CA ILE A 128 46.45 -12.68 18.73
C ILE A 128 45.22 -13.15 17.96
N GLU A 129 45.36 -14.16 17.12
CA GLU A 129 44.23 -14.90 16.56
C GLU A 129 43.53 -15.62 17.71
N LYS A 130 42.52 -14.98 18.28
CA LYS A 130 41.62 -15.61 19.23
C LYS A 130 40.62 -16.45 18.47
N TYR A 131 40.86 -17.74 18.36
CA TYR A 131 39.86 -18.70 17.86
C TYR A 131 38.74 -18.73 18.91
N ILE A 132 37.62 -18.10 18.59
CA ILE A 132 36.37 -18.21 19.36
C ILE A 132 35.69 -19.48 18.88
N GLN A 133 35.69 -20.53 19.70
CA GLN A 133 34.84 -21.69 19.44
C GLN A 133 33.40 -21.29 19.78
N ALA A 134 32.50 -21.38 18.78
CA ALA A 134 31.09 -21.21 19.01
C ALA A 134 30.57 -22.31 19.94
N ASP A 135 29.79 -21.94 20.94
CA ASP A 135 29.15 -22.85 21.90
C ASP A 135 27.61 -22.79 21.78
N ILE A 136 26.94 -23.59 22.64
CA ILE A 136 25.48 -23.63 22.67
C ILE A 136 24.88 -22.28 23.11
N GLN A 137 25.64 -21.46 23.83
CA GLN A 137 25.18 -20.14 24.26
C GLN A 137 25.15 -19.17 23.09
N ASP A 138 26.10 -19.26 22.14
CA ASP A 138 26.09 -18.46 20.92
C ASP A 138 24.85 -18.78 20.06
N LEU A 139 24.49 -20.06 19.97
CA LEU A 139 23.27 -20.48 19.28
C LEU A 139 22.02 -19.91 19.97
N ASN A 140 21.94 -20.00 21.30
CA ASN A 140 20.84 -19.42 22.06
C ASN A 140 20.75 -17.91 21.87
N ASN A 141 21.87 -17.20 21.83
CA ASN A 141 21.89 -15.76 21.60
C ASN A 141 21.33 -15.42 20.22
N ILE A 142 21.65 -16.18 19.18
CA ILE A 142 21.08 -16.01 17.82
C ILE A 142 19.56 -16.15 17.84
N TYR A 143 19.03 -17.22 18.45
CA TYR A 143 17.57 -17.40 18.55
C TYR A 143 16.89 -16.33 19.41
N MET A 144 17.55 -15.83 20.44
CA MET A 144 17.04 -14.71 21.23
C MET A 144 16.94 -13.43 20.40
N GLU A 145 17.93 -13.12 19.57
CA GLU A 145 17.89 -11.97 18.67
C GLU A 145 16.80 -12.11 17.59
N LEU A 146 16.64 -13.29 16.99
CA LEU A 146 15.55 -13.56 16.06
C LEU A 146 14.18 -13.36 16.71
N ARG A 147 14.02 -13.81 17.96
CA ARG A 147 12.79 -13.62 18.73
C ARG A 147 12.54 -12.15 19.07
N ASN A 148 13.58 -11.37 19.34
CA ASN A 148 13.45 -9.94 19.57
C ASN A 148 12.94 -9.22 18.34
N VAL A 149 13.49 -9.54 17.14
CA VAL A 149 13.00 -9.01 15.87
C VAL A 149 11.52 -9.37 15.68
N ALA A 150 11.17 -10.64 15.86
CA ALA A 150 9.80 -11.12 15.70
C ALA A 150 8.84 -10.40 16.68
N SER A 151 9.23 -10.22 17.95
CA SER A 151 8.40 -9.53 18.96
C SER A 151 8.13 -8.06 18.61
N GLU A 152 9.03 -7.39 17.89
CA GLU A 152 8.78 -6.03 17.39
C GLU A 152 7.82 -6.01 16.21
N VAL A 153 7.92 -6.98 15.29
CA VAL A 153 7.02 -7.16 14.15
C VAL A 153 5.62 -7.55 14.60
N ASP A 154 5.52 -8.39 15.63
CA ASP A 154 4.26 -8.89 16.22
C ASP A 154 3.31 -7.75 16.63
N LYS A 155 3.86 -6.60 17.06
CA LYS A 155 3.09 -5.38 17.36
C LYS A 155 2.34 -4.80 16.15
N SER A 156 2.65 -5.27 14.96
CA SER A 156 2.02 -4.87 13.70
C SER A 156 1.10 -5.94 13.12
N ILE A 157 0.95 -7.08 13.81
CA ILE A 157 0.08 -8.18 13.38
C ILE A 157 -1.12 -8.24 14.33
N LEU A 158 -2.32 -8.30 13.78
CA LEU A 158 -3.57 -8.35 14.53
C LEU A 158 -4.43 -9.50 14.00
N ASN A 159 -5.19 -10.14 14.88
CA ASN A 159 -6.13 -11.17 14.49
C ASN A 159 -7.42 -10.56 13.92
N VAL A 160 -7.80 -11.02 12.73
CA VAL A 160 -8.99 -10.58 12.02
C VAL A 160 -9.99 -11.71 11.97
N THR A 161 -11.16 -11.49 12.54
CA THR A 161 -12.28 -12.44 12.54
C THR A 161 -13.31 -12.03 11.52
N SER A 162 -13.55 -12.85 10.52
CA SER A 162 -14.62 -12.72 9.55
C SER A 162 -15.81 -13.60 9.95
N ILE A 163 -17.02 -13.07 9.91
CA ILE A 163 -18.26 -13.78 10.22
C ILE A 163 -19.07 -13.86 8.94
N LYS A 164 -19.29 -15.09 8.45
CA LYS A 164 -20.03 -15.40 7.23
C LYS A 164 -21.33 -16.15 7.61
N ASN A 165 -22.41 -15.94 6.86
CA ASN A 165 -23.59 -16.78 7.01
C ASN A 165 -23.41 -18.06 6.19
N GLY A 166 -23.54 -19.19 6.83
CA GLY A 166 -23.61 -20.48 6.16
C GLY A 166 -25.04 -21.01 6.17
N VAL A 167 -25.39 -21.83 5.20
CA VAL A 167 -26.65 -22.59 5.20
C VAL A 167 -26.28 -24.07 5.21
N ASP A 168 -26.74 -24.77 6.23
CA ASP A 168 -26.62 -26.22 6.26
C ASP A 168 -27.47 -26.84 5.13
N VAL A 169 -26.81 -27.43 4.15
CA VAL A 169 -27.45 -27.95 2.93
C VAL A 169 -28.41 -29.13 3.27
N LEU A 170 -28.18 -29.85 4.38
CA LEU A 170 -29.00 -30.98 4.78
C LEU A 170 -30.27 -30.59 5.53
N PHE A 171 -30.16 -29.57 6.39
CA PHE A 171 -31.25 -29.17 7.27
C PHE A 171 -31.80 -27.78 6.95
N ASN A 172 -31.24 -27.09 5.96
CA ASN A 172 -31.59 -25.72 5.55
C ASN A 172 -31.62 -24.72 6.73
N ASN A 173 -30.75 -24.95 7.72
CA ASN A 173 -30.60 -24.07 8.87
C ASN A 173 -29.47 -23.08 8.57
N GLU A 174 -29.73 -21.81 8.87
CA GLU A 174 -28.66 -20.78 8.84
C GLU A 174 -27.76 -20.96 10.06
N PHE A 175 -26.46 -20.91 9.83
CA PHE A 175 -25.45 -20.85 10.90
C PHE A 175 -24.43 -19.76 10.61
N GLU A 176 -23.84 -19.20 11.65
CA GLU A 176 -22.73 -18.27 11.52
C GLU A 176 -21.42 -19.06 11.59
N ALA A 177 -20.61 -18.98 10.52
CA ALA A 177 -19.25 -19.47 10.49
C ALA A 177 -18.31 -18.30 10.78
N SER A 178 -17.36 -18.50 11.68
CA SER A 178 -16.30 -17.54 11.94
C SER A 178 -14.96 -18.11 11.51
N GLU A 179 -14.17 -17.31 10.81
CA GLU A 179 -12.82 -17.61 10.40
C GLU A 179 -11.88 -16.56 10.96
N VAL A 180 -10.74 -16.98 11.50
CA VAL A 180 -9.72 -16.06 12.02
C VAL A 180 -8.50 -16.12 11.11
N SER A 181 -8.00 -14.95 10.72
CA SER A 181 -6.82 -14.79 9.88
C SER A 181 -5.91 -13.70 10.46
N SER A 182 -4.70 -13.62 9.97
CA SER A 182 -3.76 -12.58 10.36
C SER A 182 -3.93 -11.32 9.53
N GLY A 183 -3.94 -10.15 10.17
CA GLY A 183 -3.97 -8.85 9.52
C GLY A 183 -2.71 -8.05 9.83
N LEU A 184 -2.16 -7.36 8.85
CA LEU A 184 -0.95 -6.57 8.96
C LEU A 184 -1.28 -5.07 9.01
N VAL A 185 -0.88 -4.38 10.05
CA VAL A 185 -1.07 -2.93 10.18
C VAL A 185 -0.10 -2.21 9.25
N VAL A 186 -0.63 -1.71 8.12
CA VAL A 186 0.18 -1.08 7.06
C VAL A 186 0.17 0.45 7.13
N ALA A 187 -0.84 1.05 7.77
CA ALA A 187 -0.90 2.51 7.89
C ALA A 187 -1.81 2.98 9.02
N ASN A 188 -1.56 4.22 9.46
CA ASN A 188 -2.44 5.01 10.30
C ASN A 188 -2.62 6.37 9.61
N ASN A 189 -3.82 6.66 9.10
CA ASN A 189 -4.09 7.89 8.35
C ASN A 189 -4.61 9.04 9.23
N GLY A 190 -4.60 8.86 10.55
CA GLY A 190 -5.07 9.85 11.52
C GLY A 190 -6.56 9.76 11.84
N ALA A 191 -7.35 9.01 11.08
CA ALA A 191 -8.77 8.71 11.34
C ALA A 191 -9.00 7.21 11.52
N ASP A 192 -8.29 6.39 10.74
CA ASP A 192 -8.42 4.95 10.74
C ASP A 192 -7.05 4.28 10.86
N LEU A 193 -7.02 3.14 11.52
CA LEU A 193 -5.96 2.15 11.44
C LEU A 193 -6.26 1.24 10.25
N LEU A 194 -5.31 1.13 9.31
CA LEU A 194 -5.47 0.41 8.04
C LEU A 194 -4.69 -0.90 8.10
N ILE A 195 -5.39 -1.99 7.87
CA ILE A 195 -4.91 -3.34 8.07
C ILE A 195 -5.04 -4.10 6.75
N LEU A 196 -3.93 -4.63 6.26
CA LEU A 196 -3.86 -5.49 5.09
C LEU A 196 -4.19 -6.93 5.49
N VAL A 197 -5.06 -7.58 4.74
CA VAL A 197 -5.52 -8.96 4.96
C VAL A 197 -5.64 -9.69 3.63
N SER A 198 -5.68 -11.01 3.66
CA SER A 198 -6.03 -11.82 2.50
C SER A 198 -7.52 -11.67 2.18
N TYR A 199 -7.83 -11.31 0.93
CA TYR A 199 -9.19 -10.99 0.50
C TYR A 199 -10.16 -12.17 0.63
N ASP A 200 -9.74 -13.37 0.28
CA ASP A 200 -10.55 -14.62 0.37
C ASP A 200 -11.00 -14.92 1.81
N ARG A 201 -10.21 -14.49 2.81
CA ARG A 201 -10.56 -14.67 4.22
C ARG A 201 -11.74 -13.81 4.65
N ILE A 202 -11.90 -12.64 4.03
CA ILE A 202 -12.94 -11.67 4.37
C ILE A 202 -14.02 -11.52 3.30
N GLN A 203 -13.81 -12.12 2.13
CA GLN A 203 -14.79 -12.13 1.06
C GLN A 203 -16.13 -12.68 1.58
N ASP A 204 -17.25 -12.01 1.25
CA ASP A 204 -18.60 -12.36 1.69
C ASP A 204 -18.84 -12.30 3.22
N ALA A 205 -17.91 -11.73 3.98
CA ALA A 205 -18.12 -11.54 5.41
C ALA A 205 -19.23 -10.52 5.68
N LYS A 206 -20.22 -10.94 6.49
CA LYS A 206 -21.26 -10.05 7.00
C LYS A 206 -20.72 -9.04 8.01
N ASN A 207 -19.77 -9.48 8.82
CA ASN A 207 -19.09 -8.66 9.81
C ASN A 207 -17.60 -9.00 9.84
N ILE A 208 -16.77 -7.98 9.96
CA ILE A 208 -15.33 -8.10 10.16
C ILE A 208 -15.01 -7.47 11.52
N ARG A 209 -14.23 -8.16 12.34
CA ARG A 209 -13.74 -7.69 13.63
C ARG A 209 -12.23 -7.84 13.69
N VAL A 210 -11.60 -6.95 14.42
CA VAL A 210 -10.17 -7.01 14.71
C VAL A 210 -9.99 -7.14 16.21
N THR A 211 -9.26 -8.16 16.63
CA THR A 211 -8.89 -8.38 18.02
C THR A 211 -7.62 -7.57 18.31
N LEU A 212 -7.75 -6.57 19.17
CA LEU A 212 -6.64 -5.68 19.55
C LEU A 212 -5.94 -6.15 20.84
N THR A 213 -6.69 -6.81 21.71
CA THR A 213 -6.20 -7.47 22.94
C THR A 213 -7.13 -8.64 23.25
N ASP A 214 -6.73 -9.55 24.13
CA ASP A 214 -7.53 -10.72 24.56
C ASP A 214 -8.98 -10.42 24.92
N SER A 215 -9.30 -9.17 25.23
CA SER A 215 -10.63 -8.74 25.69
C SER A 215 -11.25 -7.61 24.86
N LEU A 216 -10.62 -7.17 23.77
CA LEU A 216 -11.09 -6.03 22.98
C LEU A 216 -11.14 -6.37 21.49
N ASP A 217 -12.37 -6.60 21.01
CA ASP A 217 -12.68 -6.70 19.58
C ASP A 217 -13.32 -5.42 19.09
N VAL A 218 -12.84 -4.88 17.98
CA VAL A 218 -13.39 -3.70 17.32
C VAL A 218 -13.90 -4.07 15.92
N LYS A 219 -14.92 -3.32 15.46
CA LYS A 219 -15.45 -3.53 14.10
C LYS A 219 -14.51 -2.91 13.07
N ALA A 220 -14.30 -3.65 11.99
CA ALA A 220 -13.62 -3.16 10.81
C ALA A 220 -14.58 -3.06 9.62
N LYS A 221 -14.19 -2.25 8.64
CA LYS A 221 -14.88 -2.10 7.36
C LYS A 221 -13.92 -2.39 6.23
N LEU A 222 -14.37 -3.12 5.22
CA LEU A 222 -13.62 -3.24 3.98
C LEU A 222 -13.47 -1.83 3.38
N GLN A 223 -12.24 -1.43 3.08
CA GLN A 223 -11.92 -0.17 2.44
C GLN A 223 -11.78 -0.35 0.93
N ASP A 224 -10.88 -1.22 0.51
CA ASP A 224 -10.64 -1.54 -0.91
C ASP A 224 -9.93 -2.90 -1.01
N TYR A 225 -9.90 -3.51 -2.21
CA TYR A 225 -9.29 -4.81 -2.42
C TYR A 225 -8.75 -4.98 -3.84
N ASP A 226 -7.88 -5.95 -4.01
CA ASP A 226 -7.43 -6.49 -5.30
C ASP A 226 -7.66 -8.01 -5.31
N SER A 227 -8.65 -8.44 -6.08
CA SER A 227 -9.00 -9.85 -6.15
C SER A 227 -7.91 -10.69 -6.83
N ASP A 228 -7.16 -10.16 -7.80
CA ASP A 228 -6.10 -10.90 -8.50
C ASP A 228 -4.93 -11.23 -7.59
N LEU A 229 -4.56 -10.29 -6.73
CA LEU A 229 -3.48 -10.45 -5.75
C LEU A 229 -3.93 -11.10 -4.44
N ASN A 230 -5.25 -11.29 -4.24
CA ASN A 230 -5.84 -11.72 -2.98
C ASN A 230 -5.52 -10.80 -1.80
N LEU A 231 -5.50 -9.50 -2.02
CA LEU A 231 -5.20 -8.49 -1.01
C LEU A 231 -6.41 -7.61 -0.76
N ALA A 232 -6.67 -7.30 0.50
CA ALA A 232 -7.68 -6.32 0.89
C ALA A 232 -7.17 -5.45 2.04
N VAL A 233 -7.64 -4.21 2.10
CA VAL A 233 -7.42 -3.30 3.23
C VAL A 233 -8.73 -3.11 3.97
N ILE A 234 -8.70 -3.36 5.27
CA ILE A 234 -9.79 -3.06 6.19
C ILE A 234 -9.42 -1.87 7.06
N ALA A 235 -10.41 -1.08 7.44
CA ALA A 235 -10.27 0.13 8.24
C ALA A 235 -10.95 -0.03 9.60
N VAL A 236 -10.24 0.31 10.67
CA VAL A 236 -10.73 0.40 12.05
C VAL A 236 -10.65 1.86 12.48
N GLY A 237 -11.77 2.45 12.88
CA GLY A 237 -11.79 3.84 13.37
C GLY A 237 -10.94 4.02 14.62
N LEU A 238 -10.06 5.02 14.64
CA LEU A 238 -9.18 5.29 15.80
C LEU A 238 -10.01 5.66 17.06
N ASP A 239 -11.19 6.23 16.88
CA ASP A 239 -12.11 6.55 18.00
C ASP A 239 -12.60 5.28 18.74
N ASP A 240 -12.54 4.12 18.10
CA ASP A 240 -12.95 2.83 18.67
C ASP A 240 -11.78 2.14 19.41
N ILE A 241 -10.56 2.70 19.36
CA ILE A 241 -9.34 2.14 19.95
C ILE A 241 -8.90 3.00 21.15
N PRO A 242 -8.79 2.45 22.36
CA PRO A 242 -8.22 3.19 23.50
C PRO A 242 -6.77 3.59 23.26
N ASP A 243 -6.36 4.80 23.65
CA ASP A 243 -4.99 5.33 23.47
C ASP A 243 -3.91 4.39 24.05
N THR A 244 -4.20 3.74 25.17
CA THR A 244 -3.29 2.77 25.82
C THR A 244 -3.05 1.52 24.97
N VAL A 245 -4.03 1.11 24.17
CA VAL A 245 -3.92 -0.01 23.22
C VAL A 245 -3.23 0.46 21.95
N LEU A 246 -3.67 1.60 21.41
CA LEU A 246 -3.12 2.17 20.17
C LEU A 246 -1.60 2.43 20.28
N SER A 247 -1.12 2.86 21.45
CA SER A 247 0.31 3.11 21.67
C SER A 247 1.20 1.85 21.56
N ASN A 248 0.63 0.66 21.68
CA ASN A 248 1.34 -0.62 21.54
C ASN A 248 1.28 -1.18 20.12
N ILE A 249 0.38 -0.67 19.26
CA ILE A 249 0.25 -1.09 17.87
C ILE A 249 1.24 -0.30 17.01
N LYS A 250 1.97 -0.98 16.14
CA LYS A 250 2.94 -0.35 15.24
C LYS A 250 2.50 -0.51 13.78
N VAL A 251 2.79 0.51 12.99
CA VAL A 251 2.74 0.38 11.54
C VAL A 251 4.00 -0.33 11.08
N ILE A 252 3.86 -1.36 10.26
CA ILE A 252 4.97 -2.16 9.76
C ILE A 252 5.82 -1.41 8.73
N ASN A 253 7.10 -1.73 8.68
CA ASN A 253 7.99 -1.26 7.62
C ASN A 253 7.96 -2.24 6.43
N LEU A 254 7.65 -1.72 5.23
CA LEU A 254 7.74 -2.47 3.99
C LEU A 254 9.16 -2.35 3.43
N GLY A 255 9.87 -3.47 3.38
CA GLY A 255 11.22 -3.59 2.84
C GLY A 255 11.26 -3.70 1.31
N GLU A 256 12.32 -4.32 0.77
CA GLU A 256 12.52 -4.54 -0.67
C GLU A 256 12.74 -6.01 -0.97
N SER A 257 12.13 -6.51 -2.06
CA SER A 257 12.25 -7.89 -2.51
C SER A 257 13.16 -8.08 -3.74
N TYR A 258 13.70 -7.02 -4.34
CA TYR A 258 14.64 -7.17 -5.47
C TYR A 258 16.02 -7.73 -5.09
N PRO A 259 16.63 -7.35 -3.95
CA PRO A 259 17.97 -7.81 -3.63
C PRO A 259 17.98 -9.18 -2.94
N LEU A 260 16.91 -9.98 -3.07
CA LEU A 260 16.82 -11.28 -2.41
C LEU A 260 17.87 -12.26 -2.99
N ILE A 261 18.51 -12.99 -2.09
CA ILE A 261 19.51 -14.01 -2.40
C ILE A 261 19.02 -15.35 -1.84
N ILE A 262 19.12 -16.41 -2.63
CA ILE A 262 18.79 -17.78 -2.17
C ILE A 262 19.69 -18.13 -0.98
N GLY A 263 19.10 -18.74 0.05
CA GLY A 263 19.75 -19.03 1.32
C GLY A 263 19.73 -17.89 2.35
N THR A 264 19.14 -16.71 2.00
CA THR A 264 18.95 -15.63 2.98
C THR A 264 17.98 -16.08 4.07
N PRO A 265 18.36 -15.93 5.37
CA PRO A 265 17.46 -16.24 6.47
C PRO A 265 16.29 -15.26 6.54
N ILE A 266 15.13 -15.80 6.90
CA ILE A 266 13.86 -15.07 6.99
C ILE A 266 13.07 -15.52 8.22
N ILE A 267 12.09 -14.71 8.60
CA ILE A 267 11.09 -15.05 9.61
C ILE A 267 9.70 -14.95 8.94
N ALA A 268 8.93 -16.02 9.01
CA ALA A 268 7.54 -16.03 8.60
C ALA A 268 6.66 -15.79 9.83
N MET A 269 5.65 -14.91 9.72
CA MET A 269 4.81 -14.49 10.85
C MET A 269 3.36 -14.29 10.43
N GLY A 270 2.48 -14.41 11.38
CA GLY A 270 1.03 -14.35 11.20
C GLY A 270 0.40 -15.73 11.31
N SER A 271 0.16 -16.41 10.21
CA SER A 271 -0.27 -17.81 10.17
C SER A 271 0.47 -18.61 9.09
N PRO A 272 1.81 -18.61 9.08
CA PRO A 272 2.58 -19.25 8.02
C PRO A 272 2.32 -20.76 7.89
N ASN A 273 1.95 -21.43 8.97
CA ASN A 273 1.60 -22.85 9.00
C ASN A 273 0.09 -23.11 9.14
N GLY A 274 -0.74 -22.09 8.88
CA GLY A 274 -2.19 -22.16 8.94
C GLY A 274 -2.82 -21.94 10.33
N TYR A 275 -2.00 -21.72 11.37
CA TYR A 275 -2.44 -21.31 12.70
C TYR A 275 -2.10 -19.85 12.95
N VAL A 276 -3.08 -19.06 13.34
CA VAL A 276 -2.84 -17.65 13.73
C VAL A 276 -1.86 -17.55 14.90
N ASP A 277 -1.18 -16.43 15.01
CA ASP A 277 -0.13 -16.17 16.02
C ASP A 277 1.06 -17.15 15.92
N SER A 278 1.26 -17.78 14.76
CA SER A 278 2.41 -18.66 14.53
C SER A 278 3.58 -17.96 13.89
N MET A 279 4.78 -18.50 14.11
CA MET A 279 6.03 -18.00 13.59
C MET A 279 6.94 -19.16 13.21
N GLU A 280 7.61 -19.04 12.07
CA GLU A 280 8.62 -20.00 11.61
C GLU A 280 9.88 -19.29 11.14
N TYR A 281 11.03 -19.94 11.32
CA TYR A 281 12.31 -19.49 10.77
C TYR A 281 12.66 -20.35 9.57
N GLY A 282 13.13 -19.70 8.52
CA GLY A 282 13.50 -20.40 7.30
C GLY A 282 14.46 -19.63 6.45
N ILE A 283 14.59 -20.05 5.21
CA ILE A 283 15.41 -19.41 4.19
C ILE A 283 14.63 -19.24 2.87
N ILE A 284 15.10 -18.35 2.04
CA ILE A 284 14.65 -18.23 0.66
C ILE A 284 15.23 -19.40 -0.12
N THR A 285 14.38 -20.22 -0.77
CA THR A 285 14.78 -21.43 -1.51
C THR A 285 14.84 -21.20 -3.00
N SER A 286 13.97 -20.35 -3.54
CA SER A 286 13.96 -20.00 -4.97
C SER A 286 13.51 -18.57 -5.16
N LYS A 287 13.94 -17.93 -6.23
CA LYS A 287 13.51 -16.64 -6.75
C LYS A 287 13.41 -16.73 -8.27
N ASP A 288 13.11 -15.64 -8.91
CA ASP A 288 13.00 -15.55 -10.38
C ASP A 288 11.83 -16.37 -10.96
N THR A 289 10.86 -16.73 -10.09
CA THR A 289 9.57 -17.22 -10.53
C THR A 289 8.61 -16.03 -10.68
N SER A 290 7.78 -16.05 -11.70
CA SER A 290 6.79 -14.99 -11.92
C SER A 290 5.50 -15.59 -12.49
N THR A 291 4.39 -14.97 -12.17
CA THR A 291 3.08 -15.31 -12.73
C THR A 291 2.47 -14.09 -13.42
N TYR A 292 1.68 -14.36 -14.46
CA TYR A 292 0.95 -13.33 -15.18
C TYR A 292 -0.49 -13.28 -14.63
N ILE A 293 -0.88 -12.12 -14.17
CA ILE A 293 -2.24 -11.80 -13.73
C ILE A 293 -2.83 -10.74 -14.66
N THR A 294 -4.05 -10.33 -14.43
CA THR A 294 -4.70 -9.30 -15.27
C THR A 294 -3.90 -8.00 -15.22
N ASP A 295 -3.49 -7.55 -16.41
CA ASP A 295 -2.72 -6.32 -16.67
C ASP A 295 -1.34 -6.26 -16.00
N ASN A 296 -0.84 -7.35 -15.39
CA ASN A 296 0.40 -7.30 -14.64
C ASN A 296 1.18 -8.63 -14.67
N LYS A 297 2.47 -8.54 -14.31
CA LYS A 297 3.36 -9.66 -14.03
C LYS A 297 3.91 -9.54 -12.63
N ILE A 298 3.70 -10.54 -11.80
CA ILE A 298 4.05 -10.57 -10.39
C ILE A 298 5.24 -11.48 -10.16
N ASP A 299 6.26 -10.96 -9.48
CA ASP A 299 7.43 -11.72 -9.09
C ASP A 299 7.14 -12.48 -7.79
N LEU A 300 7.45 -13.75 -7.79
CA LEU A 300 7.26 -14.68 -6.69
C LEU A 300 8.62 -15.23 -6.24
N PHE A 301 8.70 -15.57 -4.97
CA PHE A 301 9.79 -16.38 -4.43
C PHE A 301 9.23 -17.47 -3.53
N THR A 302 10.05 -18.49 -3.25
CA THR A 302 9.67 -19.60 -2.38
C THR A 302 10.59 -19.69 -1.17
N THR A 303 10.08 -20.30 -0.12
CA THR A 303 10.80 -20.53 1.14
C THR A 303 10.73 -22.00 1.54
N ASP A 304 11.50 -22.43 2.52
CA ASP A 304 11.43 -23.74 3.15
C ASP A 304 10.43 -23.80 4.32
N ILE A 305 9.66 -22.74 4.51
CA ILE A 305 8.58 -22.69 5.49
C ILE A 305 7.50 -23.71 5.13
N HIS A 306 6.98 -24.41 6.14
CA HIS A 306 5.88 -25.35 5.95
C HIS A 306 4.65 -24.65 5.39
N ASP A 307 4.01 -25.28 4.43
CA ASP A 307 2.86 -24.73 3.73
C ASP A 307 1.64 -25.65 3.74
N ASN A 308 0.47 -25.06 3.89
CA ASN A 308 -0.83 -25.71 3.76
C ASN A 308 -1.88 -24.75 3.21
N GLU A 309 -3.08 -25.22 2.95
CA GLU A 309 -4.18 -24.42 2.36
C GLU A 309 -4.61 -23.20 3.20
N ASN A 310 -4.29 -23.21 4.51
CA ASN A 310 -4.60 -22.12 5.43
C ASN A 310 -3.40 -21.22 5.71
N SER A 311 -2.23 -21.49 5.11
CA SER A 311 -1.06 -20.66 5.27
C SER A 311 -1.32 -19.26 4.75
N ASP A 312 -1.01 -18.27 5.59
CA ASP A 312 -1.21 -16.84 5.36
C ASP A 312 -0.17 -16.04 6.17
N GLY A 313 -0.04 -14.75 5.91
CA GLY A 313 0.84 -13.87 6.66
C GLY A 313 1.97 -13.30 5.83
N ILE A 314 3.07 -13.00 6.49
CA ILE A 314 4.17 -12.22 5.94
C ILE A 314 5.52 -12.91 6.11
N ILE A 315 6.43 -12.55 5.23
CA ILE A 315 7.86 -12.87 5.35
C ILE A 315 8.61 -11.58 5.66
N VAL A 316 9.40 -11.60 6.74
CA VAL A 316 10.26 -10.47 7.11
C VAL A 316 11.74 -10.86 7.08
N ASN A 317 12.58 -9.86 6.80
CA ASN A 317 14.04 -9.99 6.92
C ASN A 317 14.49 -9.84 8.39
N LEU A 318 15.78 -10.03 8.65
CA LEU A 318 16.35 -9.90 10.00
C LEU A 318 16.36 -8.46 10.56
N ARG A 319 15.90 -7.47 9.79
CA ARG A 319 15.65 -6.09 10.26
C ARG A 319 14.18 -5.86 10.66
N GLY A 320 13.32 -6.89 10.53
CA GLY A 320 11.89 -6.76 10.78
C GLY A 320 11.12 -6.03 9.67
N GLU A 321 11.69 -5.92 8.46
CA GLU A 321 11.03 -5.33 7.31
C GLU A 321 10.32 -6.41 6.50
N VAL A 322 9.08 -6.17 6.06
CA VAL A 322 8.34 -7.09 5.21
C VAL A 322 8.97 -7.15 3.83
N ILE A 323 9.36 -8.33 3.39
CA ILE A 323 9.91 -8.59 2.06
C ILE A 323 8.96 -9.35 1.15
N GLY A 324 7.86 -9.89 1.73
CA GLY A 324 6.84 -10.56 0.93
C GLY A 324 5.61 -10.94 1.73
N ILE A 325 4.55 -11.32 0.99
CA ILE A 325 3.27 -11.77 1.52
C ILE A 325 3.03 -13.20 1.04
N ILE A 326 2.70 -14.10 1.96
CA ILE A 326 2.37 -15.49 1.66
C ILE A 326 1.07 -15.52 0.86
N THR A 327 1.04 -16.31 -0.21
CA THR A 327 -0.14 -16.42 -1.07
C THR A 327 -0.46 -17.87 -1.42
N GLN A 328 -1.72 -18.23 -1.30
CA GLN A 328 -2.24 -19.48 -1.82
C GLN A 328 -2.82 -19.32 -3.23
N LYS A 329 -3.26 -18.12 -3.59
CA LYS A 329 -3.92 -17.83 -4.86
C LYS A 329 -2.99 -17.86 -6.07
N LEU A 330 -1.76 -17.39 -5.93
CA LEU A 330 -0.79 -17.31 -7.03
C LEU A 330 0.18 -18.50 -7.05
N LYS A 331 -0.16 -19.55 -6.34
CA LYS A 331 0.62 -20.77 -6.24
C LYS A 331 0.51 -21.59 -7.53
N ASP A 332 1.63 -22.11 -8.00
CA ASP A 332 1.67 -23.00 -9.16
C ASP A 332 1.05 -24.36 -8.79
N GLU A 333 0.20 -24.91 -9.66
CA GLU A 333 -0.40 -26.22 -9.49
C GLU A 333 0.64 -27.34 -9.28
N TYR A 334 1.85 -27.19 -9.81
CA TYR A 334 2.94 -28.17 -9.69
C TYR A 334 3.72 -28.06 -8.37
N ASN A 335 3.61 -26.94 -7.64
CA ASN A 335 4.39 -26.65 -6.44
C ASN A 335 3.52 -26.53 -5.17
N GLN A 336 2.56 -27.40 -5.02
CA GLN A 336 1.52 -27.31 -3.98
C GLN A 336 2.05 -27.39 -2.54
N ASN A 337 3.25 -27.95 -2.32
CA ASN A 337 3.84 -28.11 -0.99
C ASN A 337 4.93 -27.09 -0.67
N VAL A 338 5.09 -26.07 -1.52
CA VAL A 338 6.11 -25.06 -1.36
C VAL A 338 5.43 -23.74 -0.98
N ASN A 339 5.88 -23.13 0.11
CA ASN A 339 5.40 -21.82 0.51
C ASN A 339 5.77 -20.77 -0.54
N THR A 340 4.75 -20.19 -1.16
CA THR A 340 4.87 -19.23 -2.23
C THR A 340 4.58 -17.83 -1.72
N VAL A 341 5.41 -16.86 -2.08
CA VAL A 341 5.41 -15.52 -1.53
C VAL A 341 5.42 -14.49 -2.66
N ILE A 342 4.53 -13.52 -2.58
CA ILE A 342 4.53 -12.34 -3.45
C ILE A 342 5.62 -11.39 -2.96
N GLY A 343 6.56 -11.00 -3.83
CA GLY A 343 7.58 -10.02 -3.50
C GLY A 343 6.99 -8.63 -3.23
N ILE A 344 7.33 -8.04 -2.07
CA ILE A 344 6.71 -6.80 -1.59
C ILE A 344 6.90 -5.61 -2.53
N THR A 345 8.07 -5.49 -3.18
CA THR A 345 8.42 -4.32 -3.99
C THR A 345 7.42 -4.06 -5.12
N LYS A 346 6.92 -5.14 -5.75
CA LYS A 346 5.97 -5.03 -6.87
C LYS A 346 4.55 -4.64 -6.45
N ILE A 347 4.19 -4.89 -5.19
CA ILE A 347 2.84 -4.65 -4.71
C ILE A 347 2.72 -3.45 -3.78
N LYS A 348 3.83 -2.74 -3.46
CA LYS A 348 3.79 -1.52 -2.66
C LYS A 348 2.82 -0.48 -3.21
N GLU A 349 2.88 -0.19 -4.51
CA GLU A 349 1.98 0.78 -5.17
C GLU A 349 0.52 0.34 -5.11
N VAL A 350 0.27 -0.98 -5.22
CA VAL A 350 -1.08 -1.53 -5.06
C VAL A 350 -1.56 -1.35 -3.63
N ILE A 351 -0.75 -1.73 -2.63
CA ILE A 351 -1.07 -1.53 -1.21
C ILE A 351 -1.33 -0.05 -0.92
N GLU A 352 -0.50 0.87 -1.45
CA GLU A 352 -0.69 2.31 -1.29
C GLU A 352 -2.02 2.79 -1.90
N SER A 353 -2.39 2.26 -3.06
CA SER A 353 -3.67 2.57 -3.70
C SER A 353 -4.86 2.08 -2.86
N LEU A 354 -4.79 0.84 -2.34
CA LEU A 354 -5.82 0.27 -1.46
C LEU A 354 -5.95 1.05 -0.14
N VAL A 355 -4.83 1.41 0.48
CA VAL A 355 -4.77 2.21 1.72
C VAL A 355 -5.39 3.59 1.54
N ASN A 356 -5.20 4.21 0.38
CA ASN A 356 -5.74 5.54 0.07
C ASN A 356 -7.10 5.50 -0.66
N ASN A 357 -7.66 4.30 -0.90
CA ASN A 357 -8.89 4.11 -1.67
C ASN A 357 -8.83 4.85 -3.03
N ARG A 358 -7.66 4.76 -3.71
CA ARG A 358 -7.46 5.37 -5.02
C ARG A 358 -7.98 4.45 -6.12
N GLU A 359 -8.73 5.01 -7.06
CA GLU A 359 -9.17 4.26 -8.24
C GLU A 359 -7.95 3.83 -9.07
N ARG A 360 -7.90 2.56 -9.42
CA ARG A 360 -6.86 1.97 -10.26
C ARG A 360 -7.40 1.71 -11.66
N SER A 361 -6.58 1.97 -12.66
CA SER A 361 -6.95 1.71 -14.05
C SER A 361 -6.98 0.22 -14.36
N TYR A 362 -7.90 -0.17 -15.23
CA TYR A 362 -8.15 -1.53 -15.66
C TYR A 362 -8.23 -1.60 -17.17
N PHE A 363 -7.43 -2.47 -17.77
CA PHE A 363 -7.43 -2.75 -19.21
C PHE A 363 -8.10 -4.09 -19.51
N GLY A 364 -7.74 -5.14 -18.81
CA GLY A 364 -8.42 -6.44 -18.82
C GLY A 364 -7.82 -7.48 -19.75
N ILE A 365 -6.51 -7.64 -19.75
CA ILE A 365 -5.82 -8.74 -20.45
C ILE A 365 -4.87 -9.50 -19.52
N LYS A 366 -4.64 -10.79 -19.83
CA LYS A 366 -3.45 -11.48 -19.37
C LYS A 366 -2.44 -11.50 -20.52
N GLY A 367 -1.33 -10.81 -20.33
CA GLY A 367 -0.24 -10.75 -21.28
C GLY A 367 0.91 -11.66 -20.88
N ALA A 368 1.72 -12.07 -21.84
CA ALA A 368 2.97 -12.78 -21.61
C ALA A 368 4.12 -12.10 -22.34
N ASP A 369 5.28 -12.05 -21.69
CA ASP A 369 6.49 -11.58 -22.34
C ASP A 369 6.89 -12.53 -23.48
N MET A 370 7.27 -11.99 -24.62
CA MET A 370 7.69 -12.78 -25.77
C MET A 370 9.19 -13.07 -25.70
N THR A 371 9.56 -14.31 -25.97
CA THR A 371 10.97 -14.68 -26.09
C THR A 371 11.58 -14.14 -27.39
N ASP A 372 12.90 -13.97 -27.45
CA ASP A 372 13.61 -13.54 -28.66
C ASP A 372 13.29 -14.42 -29.87
N ALA A 373 13.12 -15.72 -29.66
CA ALA A 373 12.75 -16.67 -30.70
C ALA A 373 11.33 -16.39 -31.24
N ALA A 374 10.38 -16.11 -30.34
CA ALA A 374 9.01 -15.78 -30.72
C ALA A 374 8.93 -14.43 -31.45
N LEU A 375 9.66 -13.41 -30.99
CA LEU A 375 9.76 -12.10 -31.66
C LEU A 375 10.32 -12.26 -33.08
N LYS A 376 11.41 -13.01 -33.27
CA LYS A 376 12.00 -13.31 -34.59
C LYS A 376 11.02 -14.06 -35.49
N GLN A 377 10.32 -15.05 -34.95
CA GLN A 377 9.33 -15.82 -35.71
C GLN A 377 8.16 -14.92 -36.14
N ALA A 378 7.73 -14.01 -35.29
CA ALA A 378 6.67 -13.03 -35.60
C ALA A 378 7.16 -11.91 -36.52
N GLY A 379 8.49 -11.76 -36.74
CA GLY A 379 9.09 -10.68 -37.53
C GLY A 379 8.91 -9.31 -36.91
N ILE A 380 8.99 -9.20 -35.59
CA ILE A 380 8.89 -7.98 -34.79
C ILE A 380 10.07 -7.89 -33.83
N THR A 381 10.30 -6.70 -33.29
CA THR A 381 11.40 -6.41 -32.37
C THR A 381 10.97 -6.34 -30.91
N ASN A 382 9.66 -6.09 -30.67
CA ASN A 382 9.09 -5.88 -29.35
C ASN A 382 7.61 -6.27 -29.35
N GLY A 383 7.05 -6.44 -28.18
CA GLY A 383 5.62 -6.68 -27.97
C GLY A 383 5.34 -7.67 -26.85
N ILE A 384 4.10 -7.67 -26.38
CA ILE A 384 3.57 -8.67 -25.45
C ILE A 384 2.46 -9.47 -26.12
N TYR A 385 2.44 -10.77 -25.86
CA TYR A 385 1.44 -11.68 -26.40
C TYR A 385 0.22 -11.74 -25.47
N ILE A 386 -0.98 -11.52 -25.99
CA ILE A 386 -2.23 -11.65 -25.23
C ILE A 386 -2.61 -13.13 -25.14
N THR A 387 -2.55 -13.70 -23.96
CA THR A 387 -2.96 -15.09 -23.68
C THR A 387 -4.45 -15.18 -23.44
N GLU A 388 -5.03 -14.19 -22.74
CA GLU A 388 -6.43 -14.15 -22.38
C GLU A 388 -6.93 -12.69 -22.40
N VAL A 389 -8.19 -12.48 -22.78
CA VAL A 389 -8.91 -11.21 -22.65
C VAL A 389 -10.06 -11.45 -21.70
N GLU A 390 -10.11 -10.68 -20.62
CA GLU A 390 -11.10 -10.83 -19.57
C GLU A 390 -12.51 -10.47 -20.07
N ALA A 391 -13.50 -11.23 -19.59
CA ALA A 391 -14.89 -10.97 -19.92
C ALA A 391 -15.34 -9.60 -19.40
N ASN A 392 -16.14 -8.87 -20.17
CA ASN A 392 -16.64 -7.54 -19.83
C ASN A 392 -15.53 -6.51 -19.55
N SER A 393 -14.36 -6.70 -20.15
CA SER A 393 -13.21 -5.80 -19.98
C SER A 393 -13.19 -4.72 -21.07
N PRO A 394 -12.55 -3.57 -20.81
CA PRO A 394 -12.25 -2.56 -21.82
C PRO A 394 -11.54 -3.11 -23.06
N ALA A 395 -10.60 -4.04 -22.86
CA ALA A 395 -9.89 -4.70 -23.94
C ALA A 395 -10.84 -5.49 -24.86
N LEU A 396 -11.79 -6.23 -24.27
CA LEU A 396 -12.79 -6.98 -25.03
C LEU A 396 -13.72 -6.04 -25.81
N GLU A 397 -14.19 -4.96 -25.17
CA GLU A 397 -15.05 -3.95 -25.80
C GLU A 397 -14.37 -3.25 -26.97
N ALA A 398 -13.05 -3.01 -26.88
CA ALA A 398 -12.25 -2.44 -27.95
C ALA A 398 -11.95 -3.45 -29.08
N GLY A 399 -12.27 -4.73 -28.90
CA GLY A 399 -12.11 -5.78 -29.89
C GLY A 399 -10.75 -6.47 -29.89
N LEU A 400 -9.98 -6.38 -28.77
CA LEU A 400 -8.78 -7.20 -28.57
C LEU A 400 -9.19 -8.68 -28.43
N GLN A 401 -8.28 -9.57 -28.78
CA GLN A 401 -8.49 -11.02 -28.77
C GLN A 401 -7.25 -11.74 -28.26
N SER A 402 -7.46 -12.93 -27.67
CA SER A 402 -6.35 -13.84 -27.39
C SER A 402 -5.60 -14.16 -28.68
N GLY A 403 -4.28 -14.12 -28.65
CA GLY A 403 -3.43 -14.29 -29.83
C GLY A 403 -2.98 -12.97 -30.48
N ASP A 404 -3.50 -11.83 -30.09
CA ASP A 404 -2.98 -10.52 -30.51
C ASP A 404 -1.62 -10.24 -29.83
N ILE A 405 -0.82 -9.43 -30.49
CA ILE A 405 0.44 -8.94 -29.93
C ILE A 405 0.32 -7.42 -29.81
N ILE A 406 0.42 -6.89 -28.59
CA ILE A 406 0.45 -5.43 -28.37
C ILE A 406 1.87 -4.95 -28.67
N LEU A 407 2.01 -4.03 -29.61
CA LEU A 407 3.28 -3.45 -30.06
C LEU A 407 3.54 -2.10 -29.38
N SER A 408 2.51 -1.25 -29.27
CA SER A 408 2.65 0.07 -28.65
C SER A 408 1.34 0.52 -27.99
N VAL A 409 1.46 1.43 -27.02
CA VAL A 409 0.35 2.12 -26.36
C VAL A 409 0.65 3.62 -26.40
N ASN A 410 -0.27 4.41 -26.98
CA ASN A 410 -0.09 5.85 -27.21
C ASN A 410 1.23 6.19 -27.94
N GLY A 411 1.69 5.32 -28.84
CA GLY A 411 2.94 5.44 -29.56
C GLY A 411 4.20 5.05 -28.78
N ALA A 412 4.10 4.71 -27.50
CA ALA A 412 5.18 4.15 -26.71
C ALA A 412 5.32 2.64 -26.98
N GLU A 413 6.49 2.18 -27.36
CA GLU A 413 6.76 0.75 -27.61
C GLU A 413 6.60 -0.07 -26.32
N ILE A 414 5.98 -1.25 -26.46
CA ILE A 414 5.80 -2.18 -25.36
C ILE A 414 6.89 -3.25 -25.43
N LEU A 415 7.76 -3.27 -24.41
CA LEU A 415 8.89 -4.19 -24.33
C LEU A 415 8.59 -5.41 -23.44
N SER A 416 7.68 -5.26 -22.48
CA SER A 416 7.33 -6.30 -21.49
C SER A 416 5.97 -6.03 -20.87
N VAL A 417 5.42 -7.03 -20.20
CA VAL A 417 4.18 -6.88 -19.40
C VAL A 417 4.38 -5.86 -18.26
N ASN A 418 5.57 -5.80 -17.65
CA ASN A 418 5.87 -4.78 -16.64
C ASN A 418 5.84 -3.36 -17.21
N ASN A 419 6.40 -3.16 -18.42
CA ASN A 419 6.35 -1.87 -19.10
C ASN A 419 4.89 -1.49 -19.48
N PHE A 420 4.10 -2.46 -19.96
CA PHE A 420 2.68 -2.28 -20.21
C PHE A 420 1.93 -1.89 -18.93
N ASN A 421 2.12 -2.64 -17.83
CA ASN A 421 1.50 -2.35 -16.54
C ASN A 421 1.82 -0.93 -16.05
N SER A 422 3.08 -0.48 -16.18
CA SER A 422 3.47 0.88 -15.77
C SER A 422 2.71 1.96 -16.54
N LEU A 423 2.46 1.76 -17.85
CA LEU A 423 1.67 2.69 -18.67
C LEU A 423 0.18 2.71 -18.25
N ILE A 424 -0.39 1.53 -17.96
CA ILE A 424 -1.78 1.45 -17.49
C ILE A 424 -1.94 2.12 -16.13
N THR A 425 -1.03 1.84 -15.20
CA THR A 425 -1.06 2.40 -13.83
C THR A 425 -0.86 3.93 -13.82
N ALA A 426 -0.04 4.46 -14.74
CA ALA A 426 0.16 5.90 -14.91
C ALA A 426 -1.02 6.62 -15.57
N SER A 427 -1.96 5.88 -16.15
CA SER A 427 -3.16 6.43 -16.84
C SER A 427 -4.33 6.48 -15.86
N GLU A 428 -5.21 7.46 -16.01
CA GLU A 428 -6.43 7.57 -15.19
C GLU A 428 -7.55 6.63 -15.70
N PRO A 429 -8.40 6.09 -14.82
CA PRO A 429 -9.63 5.40 -15.25
C PRO A 429 -10.47 6.30 -16.16
N LYS A 430 -11.11 5.72 -17.17
CA LYS A 430 -11.88 6.39 -18.22
C LYS A 430 -11.06 7.18 -19.25
N SER A 431 -9.73 7.20 -19.14
CA SER A 431 -8.89 7.73 -20.22
C SER A 431 -8.89 6.78 -21.43
N THR A 432 -8.73 7.32 -22.62
CA THR A 432 -8.66 6.53 -23.87
C THR A 432 -7.20 6.33 -24.25
N LEU A 433 -6.84 5.07 -24.50
CA LEU A 433 -5.52 4.68 -24.99
C LEU A 433 -5.61 4.23 -26.44
N ASN A 434 -4.68 4.69 -27.27
CA ASN A 434 -4.50 4.19 -28.62
C ASN A 434 -3.50 3.02 -28.60
N VAL A 435 -3.96 1.82 -28.94
CA VAL A 435 -3.19 0.58 -28.83
C VAL A 435 -2.94 0.02 -30.21
N THR A 436 -1.68 -0.03 -30.63
CA THR A 436 -1.29 -0.70 -31.87
C THR A 436 -1.05 -2.17 -31.60
N ILE A 437 -1.81 -3.02 -32.27
CA ILE A 437 -1.68 -4.48 -32.16
C ILE A 437 -1.29 -5.10 -33.49
N ARG A 438 -0.71 -6.29 -33.39
CA ARG A 438 -0.53 -7.20 -34.52
C ARG A 438 -1.37 -8.44 -34.33
N ARG A 439 -2.30 -8.66 -35.25
CA ARG A 439 -3.16 -9.84 -35.29
C ARG A 439 -2.71 -10.79 -36.38
N ASN A 440 -2.38 -12.01 -35.98
CA ASN A 440 -1.99 -13.07 -36.90
C ASN A 440 -3.22 -13.89 -37.29
N THR A 441 -3.43 -14.06 -38.58
CA THR A 441 -4.41 -14.98 -39.17
C THR A 441 -3.69 -16.14 -39.86
N LYS A 442 -4.43 -17.18 -40.27
CA LYS A 442 -3.84 -18.34 -40.96
C LYS A 442 -2.97 -18.00 -42.17
N ASN A 443 -3.22 -16.88 -42.86
CA ASN A 443 -2.59 -16.54 -44.15
C ASN A 443 -1.93 -15.17 -44.15
N SER A 444 -2.08 -14.35 -43.12
CA SER A 444 -1.54 -12.98 -43.08
C SER A 444 -1.41 -12.47 -41.66
N SER A 445 -0.53 -11.51 -41.49
CA SER A 445 -0.39 -10.71 -40.31
C SER A 445 -0.80 -9.27 -40.63
N LYS A 446 -1.61 -8.66 -39.77
CA LYS A 446 -2.08 -7.29 -39.95
C LYS A 446 -1.86 -6.48 -38.70
N GLU A 447 -1.30 -5.29 -38.82
CA GLU A 447 -1.28 -4.29 -37.77
C GLU A 447 -2.53 -3.42 -37.83
N MET A 448 -3.03 -3.06 -36.67
CA MET A 448 -4.20 -2.20 -36.52
C MET A 448 -4.16 -1.42 -35.22
N ASP A 449 -4.74 -0.24 -35.22
CA ASP A 449 -4.90 0.61 -34.06
C ASP A 449 -6.30 0.42 -33.50
N LEU A 450 -6.38 0.27 -32.19
CA LEU A 450 -7.62 0.14 -31.43
C LEU A 450 -7.65 1.20 -30.33
N GLU A 451 -8.81 1.80 -30.14
CA GLU A 451 -9.04 2.72 -29.00
C GLU A 451 -9.62 1.95 -27.83
N VAL A 452 -8.94 1.98 -26.70
CA VAL A 452 -9.35 1.31 -25.45
C VAL A 452 -9.66 2.37 -24.40
N VAL A 453 -10.89 2.41 -23.91
CA VAL A 453 -11.29 3.28 -22.80
C VAL A 453 -11.07 2.52 -21.51
N LEU A 454 -10.11 2.94 -20.67
CA LEU A 454 -9.78 2.23 -19.45
C LEU A 454 -10.96 2.17 -18.48
N GLY A 455 -11.15 1.01 -17.87
CA GLY A 455 -12.08 0.80 -16.78
C GLY A 455 -11.47 1.15 -15.43
N LYS A 456 -12.24 0.87 -14.38
CA LYS A 456 -11.79 0.89 -12.98
C LYS A 456 -11.57 -0.56 -12.54
N LYS A 457 -10.40 -0.87 -11.97
CA LYS A 457 -10.11 -2.17 -11.37
C LYS A 457 -10.89 -2.32 -10.06
N GLN A 458 -11.53 -3.47 -9.91
CA GLN A 458 -12.28 -3.86 -8.70
C GLN A 458 -11.51 -4.87 -7.86
#